data_ceb50353cb844f009acb8fe327a01b7b
#
_entry.id   ceb50353cb844f009acb8fe327a01b7b
#
_cell.length_a   1.000
_cell.length_b   1.000
_cell.length_c   1.000
_cell.angle_alpha   90.00
_cell.angle_beta   90.00
_cell.angle_gamma   90.00
#
_symmetry.space_group_name_H-M   'P 1'
#
loop_
_entity.id
_entity.type
_entity.pdbx_description
1 polymer ?
#
loop_
_entity_poly.entity_id
_entity_poly.type
_entity_poly.pdbx_seq_one_letter_code
_entity_poly.pdbx_strand_id
1 'polypeptide(L)'
;MLSFAPAVRRYTYNSNLLYHLRILIALIGTTAVPWWLGIPKLTIPLTLGVVAAALTDLDDRLAGRLRNLLITLVCFFVASASIELLFPYPWLFALGLTTSTCGFILLGALGQRYATIAFGALLIAVYTMLGTAMYDAWYQQPLLLVIGALWYNLLTLAGHLLFPIPVSYTHLRAHETSAH
;
A
#
# COMPACT_ATOMS: atom_id res chain seq x y z
N MET A 1 -0.96 -41.93 11.72
CA MET A 1 -0.29 -40.63 11.51
C MET A 1 -1.02 -39.91 10.41
N LEU A 2 -1.90 -38.99 10.75
CA LEU A 2 -2.70 -38.19 9.80
C LEU A 2 -1.76 -37.21 9.07
N SER A 3 -1.63 -37.35 7.75
CA SER A 3 -0.79 -36.48 6.94
C SER A 3 -1.49 -35.11 6.80
N PHE A 4 -1.15 -34.20 7.67
CA PHE A 4 -1.59 -32.79 7.61
C PHE A 4 -1.00 -32.03 6.39
N ALA A 5 0.00 -32.61 5.73
CA ALA A 5 0.71 -32.01 4.61
C ALA A 5 -0.15 -31.62 3.39
N PRO A 6 -1.11 -32.45 2.88
CA PRO A 6 -1.87 -32.05 1.70
C PRO A 6 -2.93 -30.99 1.97
N ALA A 7 -3.50 -30.95 3.18
CA ALA A 7 -4.49 -29.93 3.56
C ALA A 7 -3.83 -28.55 3.74
N VAL A 8 -2.67 -28.50 4.43
CA VAL A 8 -1.89 -27.26 4.60
C VAL A 8 -1.41 -26.75 3.24
N ARG A 9 -0.98 -27.62 2.33
CA ARG A 9 -0.55 -27.24 0.99
C ARG A 9 -1.68 -26.68 0.13
N ARG A 10 -2.92 -27.13 0.33
CA ARG A 10 -4.10 -26.64 -0.36
C ARG A 10 -4.56 -25.28 0.17
N TYR A 11 -4.35 -25.02 1.49
CA TYR A 11 -4.67 -23.75 2.13
C TYR A 11 -3.62 -22.67 1.84
N THR A 12 -2.33 -22.99 1.83
CA THR A 12 -1.25 -22.05 1.51
C THR A 12 -1.25 -21.62 0.05
N TYR A 13 -1.95 -22.34 -0.84
CA TYR A 13 -2.09 -22.01 -2.26
C TYR A 13 -3.29 -21.09 -2.55
N ASN A 14 -4.01 -20.64 -1.53
CA ASN A 14 -5.10 -19.70 -1.71
C ASN A 14 -4.53 -18.26 -1.70
N SER A 15 -4.50 -17.61 -2.88
CA SER A 15 -3.97 -16.26 -3.06
C SER A 15 -4.57 -15.25 -2.09
N ASN A 16 -5.86 -15.42 -1.76
CA ASN A 16 -6.55 -14.58 -0.79
C ASN A 16 -6.00 -14.74 0.63
N LEU A 17 -5.68 -15.96 1.06
CA LEU A 17 -5.10 -16.21 2.39
C LEU A 17 -3.71 -15.57 2.51
N LEU A 18 -2.87 -15.72 1.49
CA LEU A 18 -1.53 -15.11 1.46
C LEU A 18 -1.59 -13.59 1.51
N TYR A 19 -2.56 -13.00 0.81
CA TYR A 19 -2.82 -11.56 0.85
C TYR A 19 -3.16 -11.08 2.27
N HIS A 20 -4.14 -11.71 2.94
CA HIS A 20 -4.54 -11.34 4.29
C HIS A 20 -3.43 -11.57 5.33
N LEU A 21 -2.69 -12.68 5.19
CA LEU A 21 -1.56 -12.98 6.08
C LEU A 21 -0.46 -11.93 5.94
N ARG A 22 -0.19 -11.45 4.74
CA ARG A 22 0.78 -10.40 4.45
C ARG A 22 0.40 -9.07 5.11
N ILE A 23 -0.87 -8.68 4.99
CA ILE A 23 -1.40 -7.48 5.68
C ILE A 23 -1.25 -7.64 7.20
N LEU A 24 -1.62 -8.79 7.74
CA LEU A 24 -1.51 -9.06 9.17
C LEU A 24 -0.06 -8.95 9.67
N ILE A 25 0.89 -9.55 8.98
CA ILE A 25 2.33 -9.47 9.31
C ILE A 25 2.82 -8.01 9.23
N ALA A 26 2.39 -7.29 8.19
CA ALA A 26 2.76 -5.89 8.02
C ALA A 26 2.26 -5.02 9.18
N LEU A 27 1.00 -5.19 9.59
CA LEU A 27 0.40 -4.45 10.69
C LEU A 27 1.03 -4.81 12.04
N ILE A 28 1.30 -6.09 12.29
CA ILE A 28 2.00 -6.53 13.50
C ILE A 28 3.40 -5.88 13.57
N GLY A 29 4.16 -5.87 12.48
CA GLY A 29 5.48 -5.25 12.44
C GLY A 29 5.45 -3.75 12.74
N THR A 30 4.52 -3.02 12.13
CA THR A 30 4.39 -1.57 12.33
C THR A 30 3.78 -1.17 13.67
N THR A 31 3.16 -2.08 14.39
CA THR A 31 2.68 -1.84 15.77
C THR A 31 3.67 -2.31 16.81
N ALA A 32 4.21 -3.51 16.67
CA ALA A 32 5.10 -4.12 17.68
C ALA A 32 6.45 -3.39 17.79
N VAL A 33 7.05 -2.98 16.67
CA VAL A 33 8.37 -2.34 16.67
C VAL A 33 8.37 -0.98 17.37
N PRO A 34 7.48 -0.01 17.06
CA PRO A 34 7.41 1.25 17.79
C PRO A 34 7.07 1.08 19.28
N TRP A 35 6.21 0.11 19.59
CA TRP A 35 5.85 -0.20 20.97
C TRP A 35 7.05 -0.72 21.77
N TRP A 36 7.82 -1.63 21.18
CA TRP A 36 9.03 -2.17 21.80
C TRP A 36 10.13 -1.13 21.98
N LEU A 37 10.22 -0.16 21.05
CA LEU A 37 11.16 0.97 21.14
C LEU A 37 10.70 2.07 22.12
N GLY A 38 9.51 1.95 22.72
CA GLY A 38 8.96 2.96 23.63
C GLY A 38 8.48 4.25 22.95
N ILE A 39 8.24 4.22 21.64
CA ILE A 39 7.80 5.37 20.83
C ILE A 39 6.46 5.06 20.15
N PRO A 40 5.38 4.84 20.92
CA PRO A 40 4.10 4.39 20.35
C PRO A 40 3.47 5.39 19.37
N LYS A 41 3.84 6.69 19.43
CA LYS A 41 3.36 7.72 18.51
C LYS A 41 3.68 7.43 17.04
N LEU A 42 4.73 6.63 16.75
CA LEU A 42 5.09 6.25 15.39
C LEU A 42 4.17 5.17 14.79
N THR A 43 3.43 4.46 15.63
CA THR A 43 2.55 3.36 15.20
C THR A 43 1.48 3.82 14.22
N ILE A 44 0.84 4.96 14.49
CA ILE A 44 -0.28 5.47 13.69
C ILE A 44 0.14 5.72 12.23
N PRO A 45 1.15 6.57 11.92
CA PRO A 45 1.50 6.82 10.53
C PRO A 45 2.09 5.59 9.83
N LEU A 46 2.84 4.73 10.55
CA LEU A 46 3.37 3.50 9.96
C LEU A 46 2.26 2.54 9.54
N THR A 47 1.27 2.31 10.42
CA THR A 47 0.13 1.44 10.09
C THR A 47 -0.75 2.01 8.99
N LEU A 48 -0.95 3.32 8.96
CA LEU A 48 -1.70 3.98 7.88
C LEU A 48 -0.99 3.86 6.53
N GLY A 49 0.34 3.96 6.52
CA GLY A 49 1.15 3.70 5.33
C GLY A 49 0.96 2.28 4.81
N VAL A 50 0.95 1.28 5.69
CA VAL A 50 0.66 -0.12 5.33
C VAL A 50 -0.75 -0.26 4.74
N VAL A 51 -1.77 0.30 5.40
CA VAL A 51 -3.17 0.20 4.94
C VAL A 51 -3.33 0.84 3.57
N ALA A 52 -2.80 2.05 3.38
CA ALA A 52 -2.87 2.74 2.10
C ALA A 52 -2.15 1.97 0.98
N ALA A 53 -0.96 1.41 1.26
CA ALA A 53 -0.23 0.59 0.30
C ALA A 53 -0.95 -0.73 -0.02
N ALA A 54 -1.57 -1.37 0.97
CA ALA A 54 -2.36 -2.59 0.77
C ALA A 54 -3.58 -2.34 -0.12
N LEU A 55 -4.24 -1.18 0.03
CA LEU A 55 -5.36 -0.79 -0.82
C LEU A 55 -4.95 -0.50 -2.27
N THR A 56 -3.70 -0.10 -2.49
CA THR A 56 -3.15 0.20 -3.82
C THR A 56 -2.40 -0.97 -4.44
N ASP A 57 -2.31 -2.12 -3.74
CA ASP A 57 -1.63 -3.32 -4.25
C ASP A 57 -2.43 -3.93 -5.40
N LEU A 58 -1.87 -3.82 -6.60
CA LEU A 58 -2.40 -4.39 -7.83
C LEU A 58 -1.48 -5.53 -8.28
N ASP A 59 -2.08 -6.66 -8.65
CA ASP A 59 -1.34 -7.83 -9.17
C ASP A 59 -0.73 -7.52 -10.54
N ASP A 60 0.53 -7.09 -10.53
CA ASP A 60 1.28 -6.74 -11.73
C ASP A 60 2.58 -7.56 -11.87
N ARG A 61 3.09 -7.58 -13.11
CA ARG A 61 4.45 -8.07 -13.39
C ARG A 61 5.48 -7.23 -12.62
N LEU A 62 6.60 -7.82 -12.20
CA LEU A 62 7.62 -7.19 -11.35
C LEU A 62 8.03 -5.77 -11.77
N ALA A 63 8.25 -5.53 -13.08
CA ALA A 63 8.61 -4.21 -13.59
C ALA A 63 7.48 -3.17 -13.46
N GLY A 64 6.23 -3.58 -13.71
CA GLY A 64 5.05 -2.74 -13.49
C GLY A 64 4.86 -2.43 -12.02
N ARG A 65 5.09 -3.43 -11.16
CA ARG A 65 4.98 -3.31 -9.71
C ARG A 65 5.98 -2.28 -9.13
N LEU A 66 7.25 -2.31 -9.56
CA LEU A 66 8.25 -1.35 -9.09
C LEU A 66 7.90 0.08 -9.51
N ARG A 67 7.44 0.28 -10.74
CA ARG A 67 6.97 1.59 -11.20
C ARG A 67 5.76 2.09 -10.40
N ASN A 68 4.79 1.21 -10.16
CA ASN A 68 3.60 1.55 -9.38
C ASN A 68 3.96 1.87 -7.93
N LEU A 69 4.87 1.11 -7.33
CA LEU A 69 5.41 1.39 -6.01
C LEU A 69 5.98 2.80 -5.95
N LEU A 70 6.86 3.16 -6.88
CA LEU A 70 7.48 4.49 -6.89
C LEU A 70 6.43 5.59 -7.02
N ILE A 71 5.48 5.46 -7.94
CA ILE A 71 4.39 6.43 -8.12
C ILE A 71 3.56 6.54 -6.84
N THR A 72 3.21 5.42 -6.22
CA THR A 72 2.43 5.38 -4.97
C THR A 72 3.17 6.10 -3.84
N LEU A 73 4.46 5.80 -3.63
CA LEU A 73 5.26 6.43 -2.59
C LEU A 73 5.41 7.94 -2.80
N VAL A 74 5.62 8.37 -4.04
CA VAL A 74 5.69 9.79 -4.39
C VAL A 74 4.35 10.47 -4.14
N CYS A 75 3.23 9.88 -4.59
CA CYS A 75 1.89 10.42 -4.36
C CYS A 75 1.57 10.54 -2.86
N PHE A 76 1.92 9.52 -2.07
CA PHE A 76 1.69 9.52 -0.62
C PHE A 76 2.53 10.57 0.08
N PHE A 77 3.81 10.68 -0.29
CA PHE A 77 4.67 11.72 0.26
C PHE A 77 4.16 13.13 -0.07
N VAL A 78 3.83 13.38 -1.35
CA VAL A 78 3.31 14.69 -1.79
C VAL A 78 1.99 15.01 -1.10
N ALA A 79 1.06 14.06 -1.01
CA ALA A 79 -0.21 14.24 -0.33
C ALA A 79 -0.02 14.63 1.15
N SER A 80 0.78 13.87 1.89
CA SER A 80 1.04 14.15 3.30
C SER A 80 1.84 15.43 3.52
N ALA A 81 2.93 15.65 2.76
CA ALA A 81 3.74 16.86 2.89
C ALA A 81 2.96 18.13 2.54
N SER A 82 2.07 18.08 1.56
CA SER A 82 1.22 19.21 1.21
C SER A 82 0.31 19.61 2.38
N ILE A 83 -0.24 18.64 3.09
CA ILE A 83 -1.07 18.91 4.28
C ILE A 83 -0.23 19.55 5.38
N GLU A 84 0.92 18.95 5.74
CA GLU A 84 1.79 19.48 6.81
C GLU A 84 2.26 20.91 6.54
N LEU A 85 2.64 21.22 5.30
CA LEU A 85 3.16 22.53 4.93
C LEU A 85 2.06 23.60 4.82
N LEU A 86 0.85 23.24 4.38
CA LEU A 86 -0.23 24.19 4.15
C LEU A 86 -1.15 24.35 5.36
N PHE A 87 -1.19 23.40 6.26
CA PHE A 87 -2.07 23.39 7.43
C PHE A 87 -2.01 24.67 8.29
N PRO A 88 -0.83 25.29 8.54
CA PRO A 88 -0.74 26.53 9.29
C PRO A 88 -1.42 27.73 8.63
N TYR A 89 -1.69 27.67 7.31
CA TYR A 89 -2.24 28.78 6.53
C TYR A 89 -3.62 28.41 5.99
N PRO A 90 -4.75 28.77 6.66
CA PRO A 90 -6.09 28.30 6.32
C PRO A 90 -6.50 28.51 4.85
N TRP A 91 -6.19 29.66 4.26
CA TRP A 91 -6.53 29.95 2.87
C TRP A 91 -5.70 29.17 1.86
N LEU A 92 -4.39 29.04 2.13
CA LEU A 92 -3.50 28.22 1.30
C LEU A 92 -3.85 26.74 1.43
N PHE A 93 -4.22 26.32 2.64
CA PHE A 93 -4.68 24.96 2.91
C PHE A 93 -5.94 24.62 2.12
N ALA A 94 -6.98 25.50 2.16
CA ALA A 94 -8.21 25.29 1.40
C ALA A 94 -7.93 25.20 -0.12
N LEU A 95 -7.10 26.11 -0.64
CA LEU A 95 -6.71 26.09 -2.06
C LEU A 95 -5.92 24.83 -2.41
N GLY A 96 -4.92 24.47 -1.60
CA GLY A 96 -4.09 23.30 -1.79
C GLY A 96 -4.88 21.99 -1.72
N LEU A 97 -5.80 21.88 -0.74
CA LEU A 97 -6.68 20.74 -0.61
C LEU A 97 -7.59 20.57 -1.83
N THR A 98 -8.21 21.67 -2.28
CA THR A 98 -9.06 21.66 -3.48
C THR A 98 -8.27 21.26 -4.72
N THR A 99 -7.10 21.86 -4.93
CA THR A 99 -6.24 21.58 -6.09
C THR A 99 -5.73 20.15 -6.08
N SER A 100 -5.26 19.65 -4.93
CA SER A 100 -4.78 18.27 -4.80
C SER A 100 -5.91 17.27 -5.02
N THR A 101 -7.08 17.51 -4.45
CA THR A 101 -8.26 16.65 -4.64
C THR A 101 -8.65 16.59 -6.12
N CYS A 102 -8.75 17.75 -6.80
CA CYS A 102 -8.98 17.78 -8.23
C CYS A 102 -7.89 17.03 -9.01
N GLY A 103 -6.63 17.24 -8.67
CA GLY A 103 -5.50 16.55 -9.29
C GLY A 103 -5.57 15.03 -9.13
N PHE A 104 -5.91 14.52 -7.95
CA PHE A 104 -6.07 13.10 -7.71
C PHE A 104 -7.30 12.52 -8.42
N ILE A 105 -8.41 13.27 -8.51
CA ILE A 105 -9.59 12.84 -9.29
C ILE A 105 -9.22 12.73 -10.77
N LEU A 106 -8.53 13.72 -11.34
CA LEU A 106 -8.05 13.70 -12.72
C LEU A 106 -7.05 12.56 -12.95
N LEU A 107 -6.15 12.32 -12.01
CA LEU A 107 -5.23 11.16 -12.06
C LEU A 107 -6.03 9.85 -12.12
N GLY A 108 -7.09 9.74 -11.32
CA GLY A 108 -8.00 8.59 -11.34
C GLY A 108 -8.70 8.37 -12.67
N ALA A 109 -8.99 9.43 -13.41
CA ALA A 109 -9.61 9.34 -14.74
C ALA A 109 -8.69 8.70 -15.80
N LEU A 110 -7.37 8.65 -15.57
CA LEU A 110 -6.39 8.01 -16.46
C LEU A 110 -6.48 6.47 -16.48
N GLY A 111 -7.17 5.86 -15.53
CA GLY A 111 -7.41 4.43 -15.49
C GLY A 111 -7.53 3.88 -14.07
N GLN A 112 -8.05 2.65 -13.98
CA GLN A 112 -8.36 1.98 -12.69
C GLN A 112 -7.16 1.94 -11.74
N ARG A 113 -5.96 1.73 -12.24
CA ARG A 113 -4.72 1.72 -11.47
C ARG A 113 -4.44 3.05 -10.78
N TYR A 114 -4.53 4.14 -11.54
CA TYR A 114 -4.31 5.48 -11.01
C TYR A 114 -5.44 5.92 -10.08
N ALA A 115 -6.67 5.44 -10.31
CA ALA A 115 -7.80 5.68 -9.42
C ALA A 115 -7.54 5.08 -8.03
N THR A 116 -6.97 3.89 -7.94
CA THR A 116 -6.63 3.24 -6.67
C THR A 116 -5.52 3.99 -5.93
N ILE A 117 -4.47 4.42 -6.65
CA ILE A 117 -3.38 5.23 -6.08
C ILE A 117 -3.90 6.58 -5.59
N ALA A 118 -4.76 7.25 -6.39
CA ALA A 118 -5.37 8.52 -6.04
C ALA A 118 -6.24 8.39 -4.78
N PHE A 119 -7.03 7.33 -4.67
CA PHE A 119 -7.80 7.03 -3.46
C PHE A 119 -6.90 6.86 -2.23
N GLY A 120 -5.82 6.10 -2.34
CA GLY A 120 -4.84 5.94 -1.27
C GLY A 120 -4.19 7.28 -0.86
N ALA A 121 -3.84 8.12 -1.82
CA ALA A 121 -3.26 9.44 -1.57
C ALA A 121 -4.24 10.39 -0.86
N LEU A 122 -5.53 10.38 -1.25
CA LEU A 122 -6.57 11.14 -0.56
C LEU A 122 -6.79 10.63 0.87
N LEU A 123 -6.78 9.32 1.06
CA LEU A 123 -6.86 8.72 2.40
C LEU A 123 -5.70 9.19 3.28
N ILE A 124 -4.47 9.16 2.76
CA ILE A 124 -3.29 9.67 3.44
C ILE A 124 -3.44 11.15 3.80
N ALA A 125 -3.93 11.98 2.88
CA ALA A 125 -4.15 13.41 3.13
C ALA A 125 -5.10 13.64 4.32
N VAL A 126 -6.23 12.93 4.36
CA VAL A 126 -7.21 13.02 5.46
C VAL A 126 -6.59 12.59 6.78
N TYR A 127 -5.85 11.48 6.81
CA TYR A 127 -5.21 11.01 8.04
C TYR A 127 -4.05 11.90 8.49
N THR A 128 -3.32 12.52 7.56
CA THR A 128 -2.28 13.49 7.91
C THR A 128 -2.87 14.69 8.66
N MET A 129 -4.04 15.18 8.25
CA MET A 129 -4.74 16.27 8.97
C MET A 129 -4.96 15.95 10.45
N LEU A 130 -5.24 14.70 10.79
CA LEU A 130 -5.47 14.29 12.17
C LEU A 130 -4.18 14.25 13.00
N GLY A 131 -3.03 14.16 12.35
CA GLY A 131 -1.72 13.99 12.98
C GLY A 131 -0.84 15.24 12.99
N THR A 132 -1.18 16.33 12.28
CA THR A 132 -0.32 17.53 12.11
C THR A 132 0.19 18.16 13.42
N ALA A 133 -0.56 18.04 14.51
CA ALA A 133 -0.16 18.56 15.81
C ALA A 133 0.72 17.61 16.65
N MET A 134 0.99 16.41 16.18
CA MET A 134 1.68 15.37 16.94
C MET A 134 3.19 15.30 16.69
N TYR A 135 3.67 16.00 15.64
CA TYR A 135 5.06 15.92 15.17
C TYR A 135 5.71 17.30 15.15
N ASP A 136 7.00 17.34 15.51
CA ASP A 136 7.76 18.59 15.64
C ASP A 136 8.22 19.12 14.26
N ALA A 137 8.36 18.24 13.26
CA ALA A 137 8.84 18.62 11.94
C ALA A 137 7.88 18.11 10.85
N TRP A 138 7.60 18.94 9.86
CA TRP A 138 6.68 18.70 8.75
C TRP A 138 6.98 17.43 7.94
N TYR A 139 8.22 16.97 7.93
CA TYR A 139 8.64 15.78 7.15
C TYR A 139 8.49 14.47 7.92
N GLN A 140 8.30 14.50 9.25
CA GLN A 140 8.26 13.28 10.07
C GLN A 140 7.07 12.39 9.72
N GLN A 141 5.88 12.94 9.68
CA GLN A 141 4.68 12.18 9.34
C GLN A 141 4.70 11.65 7.90
N PRO A 142 5.00 12.46 6.85
CA PRO A 142 5.15 11.95 5.49
C PRO A 142 6.17 10.83 5.36
N LEU A 143 7.33 10.94 5.99
CA LEU A 143 8.35 9.89 5.95
C LEU A 143 7.87 8.60 6.61
N LEU A 144 7.22 8.68 7.77
CA LEU A 144 6.71 7.49 8.47
C LEU A 144 5.62 6.77 7.65
N LEU A 145 4.74 7.51 6.98
CA LEU A 145 3.75 6.95 6.07
C LEU A 145 4.41 6.21 4.90
N VAL A 146 5.43 6.83 4.30
CA VAL A 146 6.21 6.22 3.21
C VAL A 146 6.95 4.98 3.69
N ILE A 147 7.56 5.01 4.88
CA ILE A 147 8.24 3.85 5.48
C ILE A 147 7.27 2.70 5.71
N GLY A 148 6.06 2.97 6.23
CA GLY A 148 5.02 1.97 6.39
C GLY A 148 4.58 1.34 5.06
N ALA A 149 4.37 2.17 4.04
CA ALA A 149 4.04 1.72 2.69
C ALA A 149 5.18 0.89 2.07
N LEU A 150 6.43 1.33 2.25
CA LEU A 150 7.61 0.60 1.78
C LEU A 150 7.74 -0.76 2.46
N TRP A 151 7.53 -0.82 3.78
CA TRP A 151 7.54 -2.07 4.54
C TRP A 151 6.55 -3.10 3.97
N TYR A 152 5.30 -2.69 3.73
CA TYR A 152 4.30 -3.55 3.10
C TYR A 152 4.74 -4.05 1.73
N ASN A 153 5.27 -3.15 0.90
CA ASN A 153 5.73 -3.52 -0.44
C ASN A 153 6.94 -4.47 -0.43
N LEU A 154 7.86 -4.32 0.54
CA LEU A 154 8.98 -5.26 0.73
C LEU A 154 8.46 -6.65 1.13
N LEU A 155 7.47 -6.74 2.03
CA LEU A 155 6.83 -8.00 2.38
C LEU A 155 6.12 -8.63 1.19
N THR A 156 5.48 -7.81 0.37
CA THR A 156 4.83 -8.25 -0.86
C THR A 156 5.84 -8.81 -1.85
N LEU A 157 6.95 -8.13 -2.06
CA LEU A 157 8.04 -8.59 -2.93
C LEU A 157 8.67 -9.88 -2.39
N ALA A 158 8.98 -9.95 -1.09
CA ALA A 158 9.51 -11.14 -0.45
C ALA A 158 8.55 -12.34 -0.59
N GLY A 159 7.25 -12.11 -0.42
CA GLY A 159 6.23 -13.14 -0.61
C GLY A 159 6.21 -13.70 -2.04
N HIS A 160 6.40 -12.87 -3.06
CA HIS A 160 6.48 -13.32 -4.46
C HIS A 160 7.77 -14.08 -4.77
N LEU A 161 8.88 -13.70 -4.14
CA LEU A 161 10.17 -14.40 -4.32
C LEU A 161 10.19 -15.76 -3.62
N LEU A 162 9.55 -15.85 -2.44
CA LEU A 162 9.52 -17.08 -1.65
C LEU A 162 8.44 -18.06 -2.12
N PHE A 163 7.33 -17.56 -2.67
CA PHE A 163 6.21 -18.35 -3.16
C PHE A 163 5.86 -17.94 -4.60
N PRO A 164 6.71 -18.30 -5.59
CA PRO A 164 6.39 -18.05 -6.98
C PRO A 164 5.11 -18.83 -7.32
N ILE A 165 4.01 -18.10 -7.58
CA ILE A 165 2.77 -18.71 -8.05
C ILE A 165 3.06 -19.23 -9.47
N PRO A 166 3.01 -20.55 -9.73
CA PRO A 166 3.19 -21.06 -11.08
C PRO A 166 2.06 -20.49 -11.94
N VAL A 167 2.42 -19.73 -12.96
CA VAL A 167 1.46 -19.25 -13.95
C VAL A 167 0.86 -20.49 -14.60
N SER A 168 -0.41 -20.73 -14.31
CA SER A 168 -1.14 -21.87 -14.87
C SER A 168 -1.30 -21.66 -16.36
N TYR A 169 -0.54 -22.37 -17.18
CA TYR A 169 -0.64 -22.39 -18.65
C TYR A 169 -1.92 -23.08 -19.14
N THR A 170 -3.02 -22.96 -18.42
CA THR A 170 -4.29 -23.62 -18.76
C THR A 170 -4.99 -23.01 -19.96
N HIS A 171 -4.60 -21.82 -20.43
CA HIS A 171 -5.23 -21.20 -21.59
C HIS A 171 -4.70 -21.67 -22.96
N LEU A 172 -3.54 -22.32 -23.02
CA LEU A 172 -3.00 -22.80 -24.30
C LEU A 172 -3.57 -24.16 -24.75
N ARG A 173 -4.13 -24.96 -23.83
CA ARG A 173 -4.69 -26.27 -24.15
C ARG A 173 -6.14 -26.24 -24.65
N ALA A 174 -6.86 -25.13 -24.44
CA ALA A 174 -8.25 -25.00 -24.89
C ALA A 174 -8.36 -24.71 -26.40
N HIS A 175 -7.30 -24.22 -27.05
CA HIS A 175 -7.30 -23.95 -28.49
C HIS A 175 -6.87 -25.14 -29.37
N GLU A 176 -6.22 -26.15 -28.77
CA GLU A 176 -5.81 -27.36 -29.57
C GLU A 176 -6.91 -28.41 -29.67
N THR A 177 -7.93 -28.36 -28.81
CA THR A 177 -9.03 -29.35 -28.87
C THR A 177 -10.21 -28.97 -29.77
N SER A 178 -10.20 -27.79 -30.39
CA SER A 178 -11.26 -27.36 -31.33
C SER A 178 -10.86 -27.52 -32.81
N ALA A 179 -9.75 -28.17 -33.11
CA ALA A 179 -9.25 -28.37 -34.48
C ALA A 179 -9.30 -29.86 -34.97
N HIS A 180 -10.19 -30.66 -34.37
CA HIS A 180 -10.52 -31.99 -34.90
C HIS A 180 -12.02 -32.19 -35.03
#